data_5dc0ff325ce018377f0c20495b3813f9
#
_entry.id   5dc0ff325ce018377f0c20495b3813f9
#
_cell.length_a   1.000
_cell.length_b   1.000
_cell.length_c   1.000
_cell.angle_alpha   90.00
_cell.angle_beta   90.00
_cell.angle_gamma   90.00
#
_symmetry.space_group_name_H-M   'P 1'
#
loop_
_entity.id
_entity.type
_entity.pdbx_description
1 polymer ?
#
loop_
_entity_poly.entity_id
_entity_poly.type
_entity_poly.pdbx_seq_one_letter_code
_entity_poly.pdbx_strand_id
1 'polypeptide(L)'
;MVLQDYSLAIDKGRIVAIGPTKEIQSNWHPKEEEFLQNHLLLPGFINCDAQITQNLLKILQINESVAPKHGSIKNIQDSILDENFVFDACLVGIHELVRKGITCFGHNVIFPEAMISAAKSIGIKLQVGLVLQNKKSNYAKEFEDYLRLGLSIRDKYKDLSTLKFAFSIDQNDLVKSEQLSITAKYANELEMPINIVFHNNTDVKFVVESLESAGVLNEQTQLSGIESITDDLCCTLKRYNCKVLHTPLTTRYPDEYFKTLFQLEGNNPNFSFATANTNKFSTLDVFELMKVTGILARINLSPDSDLLAHQLIRMATINGARAFGWESQIGSLEQGKDADIIAINLDQMLGLSLDQLPERIIFSEIEKKISHSWSKGENLMRDQSVNRIPVSTVNTIVERWLNNKE
;
A
#
# COMPACT_ATOMS: atom_id res chain seq x y z
N MET A 1 -3.41 -21.75 -6.68
CA MET A 1 -3.56 -23.12 -6.12
C MET A 1 -3.53 -23.00 -4.60
N VAL A 2 -4.49 -23.61 -3.91
CA VAL A 2 -4.51 -23.73 -2.45
C VAL A 2 -3.92 -25.12 -2.10
N LEU A 3 -2.98 -25.17 -1.15
CA LEU A 3 -2.32 -26.39 -0.69
C LEU A 3 -2.81 -26.69 0.72
N GLN A 4 -3.18 -27.94 0.98
CA GLN A 4 -3.69 -28.40 2.26
C GLN A 4 -2.62 -29.18 3.03
N ASP A 5 -2.58 -29.03 4.35
CA ASP A 5 -1.63 -29.71 5.25
C ASP A 5 -0.15 -29.43 4.90
N TYR A 6 0.13 -28.20 4.50
CA TYR A 6 1.47 -27.71 4.18
C TYR A 6 2.02 -26.84 5.30
N SER A 7 3.35 -26.87 5.44
CA SER A 7 4.10 -26.02 6.37
C SER A 7 5.20 -25.25 5.66
N LEU A 8 5.65 -24.19 6.29
CA LEU A 8 6.76 -23.33 5.86
C LEU A 8 7.89 -23.46 6.87
N ALA A 9 9.12 -23.68 6.40
CA ALA A 9 10.33 -23.50 7.20
C ALA A 9 10.94 -22.14 6.88
N ILE A 10 11.29 -21.39 7.94
CA ILE A 10 11.83 -20.04 7.83
C ILE A 10 13.20 -20.00 8.52
N ASP A 11 14.21 -19.49 7.84
CA ASP A 11 15.53 -19.21 8.41
C ASP A 11 16.02 -17.82 7.99
N LYS A 12 16.53 -17.07 8.96
CA LYS A 12 17.05 -15.70 8.75
C LYS A 12 16.09 -14.79 7.99
N GLY A 13 14.80 -14.91 8.28
CA GLY A 13 13.76 -14.11 7.68
C GLY A 13 13.31 -14.52 6.28
N ARG A 14 13.80 -15.65 5.76
CA ARG A 14 13.45 -16.18 4.44
C ARG A 14 12.75 -17.52 4.51
N ILE A 15 11.87 -17.77 3.57
CA ILE A 15 11.26 -19.07 3.37
C ILE A 15 12.33 -19.99 2.77
N VAL A 16 12.74 -21.02 3.52
CA VAL A 16 13.77 -21.97 3.08
C VAL A 16 13.18 -23.28 2.57
N ALA A 17 11.95 -23.61 2.99
CA ALA A 17 11.20 -24.73 2.44
C ALA A 17 9.69 -24.52 2.54
N ILE A 18 8.95 -25.12 1.62
CA ILE A 18 7.49 -25.23 1.60
C ILE A 18 7.17 -26.67 1.23
N GLY A 19 6.37 -27.36 2.02
CA GLY A 19 6.05 -28.75 1.73
C GLY A 19 4.97 -29.31 2.66
N PRO A 20 4.56 -30.57 2.42
CA PRO A 20 3.69 -31.27 3.32
C PRO A 20 4.24 -31.26 4.75
N THR A 21 3.37 -30.99 5.72
CA THR A 21 3.77 -30.74 7.12
C THR A 21 4.66 -31.87 7.66
N LYS A 22 4.36 -33.13 7.36
CA LYS A 22 5.16 -34.28 7.80
C LYS A 22 6.60 -34.27 7.26
N GLU A 23 6.78 -33.83 6.02
CA GLU A 23 8.11 -33.74 5.40
C GLU A 23 8.91 -32.57 6.01
N ILE A 24 8.27 -31.42 6.21
CA ILE A 24 8.93 -30.29 6.84
C ILE A 24 9.37 -30.64 8.26
N GLN A 25 8.52 -31.27 9.06
CA GLN A 25 8.83 -31.70 10.42
C GLN A 25 9.94 -32.74 10.48
N SER A 26 10.06 -33.63 9.48
CA SER A 26 11.12 -34.64 9.44
C SER A 26 12.49 -34.08 9.04
N ASN A 27 12.51 -33.00 8.23
CA ASN A 27 13.73 -32.47 7.64
C ASN A 27 14.27 -31.21 8.35
N TRP A 28 13.44 -30.55 9.17
CA TRP A 28 13.77 -29.31 9.82
C TRP A 28 13.54 -29.38 11.33
N HIS A 29 14.49 -28.85 12.10
CA HIS A 29 14.42 -28.78 13.56
C HIS A 29 14.37 -27.30 13.99
N PRO A 30 13.16 -26.71 14.07
CA PRO A 30 13.00 -25.29 14.38
C PRO A 30 13.33 -24.99 15.84
N LYS A 31 13.75 -23.75 16.11
CA LYS A 31 13.85 -23.21 17.48
C LYS A 31 12.48 -22.85 18.05
N GLU A 32 11.59 -22.41 17.17
CA GLU A 32 10.21 -22.03 17.49
C GLU A 32 9.29 -22.66 16.44
N GLU A 33 8.13 -23.11 16.88
CA GLU A 33 7.11 -23.71 16.03
C GLU A 33 5.76 -23.07 16.33
N GLU A 34 5.04 -22.66 15.29
CA GLU A 34 3.72 -22.07 15.38
C GLU A 34 2.70 -23.03 14.76
N PHE A 35 1.76 -23.54 15.57
CA PHE A 35 0.68 -24.40 15.11
C PHE A 35 -0.57 -23.60 14.79
N LEU A 36 -0.84 -23.43 13.52
CA LEU A 36 -1.97 -22.65 13.00
C LEU A 36 -3.05 -23.57 12.42
N GLN A 37 -3.72 -24.34 13.29
CA GLN A 37 -4.82 -25.19 12.89
C GLN A 37 -5.97 -24.34 12.31
N ASN A 38 -6.60 -24.81 11.23
CA ASN A 38 -7.69 -24.11 10.54
C ASN A 38 -7.32 -22.69 10.08
N HIS A 39 -6.09 -22.45 9.68
CA HIS A 39 -5.67 -21.17 9.13
C HIS A 39 -5.26 -21.30 7.66
N LEU A 40 -5.53 -20.24 6.91
CA LEU A 40 -4.96 -20.04 5.59
C LEU A 40 -3.76 -19.10 5.68
N LEU A 41 -2.63 -19.53 5.16
CA LEU A 41 -1.45 -18.67 5.00
C LEU A 41 -1.49 -18.02 3.61
N LEU A 42 -1.32 -16.71 3.57
CA LEU A 42 -1.17 -15.92 2.36
C LEU A 42 0.10 -15.06 2.44
N PRO A 43 0.63 -14.61 1.29
CA PRO A 43 1.61 -13.52 1.32
C PRO A 43 1.01 -12.31 2.03
N GLY A 44 1.83 -11.57 2.76
CA GLY A 44 1.40 -10.31 3.34
C GLY A 44 0.86 -9.36 2.28
N PHE A 45 -0.19 -8.63 2.60
CA PHE A 45 -0.79 -7.67 1.67
C PHE A 45 0.09 -6.43 1.51
N ILE A 46 -0.02 -5.83 0.35
CA ILE A 46 0.71 -4.62 -0.04
C ILE A 46 -0.29 -3.52 -0.37
N ASN A 47 -0.17 -2.40 0.34
CA ASN A 47 -0.95 -1.18 0.09
C ASN A 47 -0.05 -0.16 -0.61
N CYS A 48 -0.26 0.04 -1.91
CA CYS A 48 0.68 0.80 -2.73
C CYS A 48 0.62 2.33 -2.56
N ASP A 49 -0.42 2.86 -1.93
CA ASP A 49 -0.53 4.26 -1.49
C ASP A 49 -1.48 4.33 -0.29
N ALA A 50 -0.91 4.29 0.91
CA ALA A 50 -1.71 4.12 2.12
C ALA A 50 -2.20 5.44 2.73
N GLN A 51 -1.49 6.56 2.55
CA GLN A 51 -1.79 7.87 3.13
C GLN A 51 -2.10 7.82 4.64
N ILE A 52 -1.28 7.06 5.39
CA ILE A 52 -1.55 6.67 6.79
C ILE A 52 -1.61 7.84 7.78
N THR A 53 -0.93 8.95 7.50
CA THR A 53 -0.96 10.15 8.35
C THR A 53 -2.36 10.77 8.42
N GLN A 54 -3.21 10.51 7.43
CA GLN A 54 -4.60 10.98 7.40
C GLN A 54 -5.46 10.34 8.51
N ASN A 55 -5.10 9.16 9.02
CA ASN A 55 -5.89 8.50 10.07
C ASN A 55 -5.93 9.32 11.36
N LEU A 56 -4.77 9.78 11.83
CA LEU A 56 -4.73 10.63 13.03
C LEU A 56 -5.44 11.96 12.76
N LEU A 57 -5.24 12.58 11.60
CA LEU A 57 -5.96 13.80 11.22
C LEU A 57 -7.48 13.62 11.24
N LYS A 58 -8.00 12.48 10.74
CA LYS A 58 -9.44 12.17 10.77
C LYS A 58 -9.98 12.03 12.19
N ILE A 59 -9.25 11.33 13.06
CA ILE A 59 -9.63 11.20 14.48
C ILE A 59 -9.71 12.57 15.14
N LEU A 60 -8.75 13.43 14.87
CA LEU A 60 -8.72 14.80 15.40
C LEU A 60 -9.87 15.66 14.86
N GLN A 61 -10.30 15.45 13.61
CA GLN A 61 -11.40 16.18 12.98
C GLN A 61 -12.80 15.70 13.43
N ILE A 62 -12.98 14.39 13.64
CA ILE A 62 -14.26 13.83 14.09
C ILE A 62 -14.63 14.37 15.48
N ASN A 63 -13.64 14.57 16.35
CA ASN A 63 -13.86 15.15 17.66
C ASN A 63 -14.11 16.67 17.62
N GLU A 64 -13.85 17.34 16.50
CA GLU A 64 -14.28 18.72 16.23
C GLU A 64 -15.73 18.84 15.71
N SER A 65 -16.65 17.97 16.10
CA SER A 65 -18.07 18.04 15.74
C SER A 65 -18.78 19.32 16.25
N VAL A 66 -18.03 20.20 16.86
CA VAL A 66 -18.34 21.62 17.02
C VAL A 66 -17.68 22.36 15.86
N ALA A 67 -18.48 22.80 14.88
CA ALA A 67 -18.11 23.44 13.62
C ALA A 67 -16.77 24.17 13.66
N PRO A 68 -15.87 23.97 12.68
CA PRO A 68 -14.63 24.73 12.59
C PRO A 68 -14.99 26.20 12.38
N LYS A 69 -14.82 27.02 13.42
CA LYS A 69 -15.08 28.46 13.34
C LYS A 69 -14.09 29.16 12.40
N HIS A 70 -12.97 28.54 12.04
CA HIS A 70 -11.94 29.15 11.19
C HIS A 70 -11.12 28.11 10.41
N GLY A 71 -11.24 28.14 9.08
CA GLY A 71 -10.27 27.58 8.16
C GLY A 71 -10.60 26.23 7.53
N SER A 72 -10.22 26.07 6.27
CA SER A 72 -10.35 24.80 5.56
C SER A 72 -9.41 23.74 6.19
N ILE A 73 -9.76 22.45 6.05
CA ILE A 73 -8.95 21.29 6.44
C ILE A 73 -7.47 21.45 6.01
N LYS A 74 -7.23 22.07 4.87
CA LYS A 74 -5.90 22.35 4.31
C LYS A 74 -5.05 23.27 5.20
N ASN A 75 -5.65 24.26 5.87
CA ASN A 75 -4.93 25.19 6.76
C ASN A 75 -4.53 24.52 8.09
N ILE A 76 -5.34 23.58 8.57
CA ILE A 76 -5.03 22.80 9.78
C ILE A 76 -3.88 21.84 9.49
N GLN A 77 -3.88 21.17 8.34
CA GLN A 77 -2.76 20.33 7.92
C GLN A 77 -1.44 21.09 7.86
N ASP A 78 -1.42 22.25 7.21
CA ASP A 78 -0.20 23.03 7.04
C ASP A 78 0.36 23.56 8.38
N SER A 79 -0.46 23.71 9.43
CA SER A 79 -0.05 24.20 10.75
C SER A 79 0.39 23.10 11.73
N ILE A 80 -0.17 21.90 11.62
CA ILE A 80 0.09 20.77 12.54
C ILE A 80 1.21 19.87 12.04
N LEU A 81 1.46 19.82 10.71
CA LEU A 81 2.47 18.95 10.14
C LEU A 81 3.88 19.36 10.56
N ASP A 82 4.40 18.64 11.55
CA ASP A 82 5.80 18.64 11.95
C ASP A 82 6.34 17.21 12.04
N GLU A 83 7.59 17.05 12.36
CA GLU A 83 8.26 15.75 12.46
C GLU A 83 7.61 14.84 13.51
N ASN A 84 7.22 15.41 14.67
CA ASN A 84 6.59 14.66 15.77
C ASN A 84 5.19 14.18 15.37
N PHE A 85 4.40 15.05 14.75
CA PHE A 85 3.08 14.67 14.25
C PHE A 85 3.18 13.55 13.22
N VAL A 86 4.09 13.66 12.25
CA VAL A 86 4.27 12.64 11.21
C VAL A 86 4.70 11.31 11.82
N PHE A 87 5.62 11.32 12.79
CA PHE A 87 6.04 10.10 13.49
C PHE A 87 4.86 9.42 14.19
N ASP A 88 4.11 10.17 15.02
CA ASP A 88 2.96 9.65 15.76
C ASP A 88 1.83 9.17 14.83
N ALA A 89 1.51 9.96 13.82
CA ALA A 89 0.48 9.61 12.84
C ALA A 89 0.86 8.34 12.06
N CYS A 90 2.15 8.17 11.73
CA CYS A 90 2.64 6.95 11.12
C CYS A 90 2.53 5.75 12.05
N LEU A 91 2.85 5.89 13.36
CA LEU A 91 2.68 4.79 14.32
C LEU A 91 1.20 4.34 14.39
N VAL A 92 0.27 5.30 14.50
CA VAL A 92 -1.18 5.01 14.52
C VAL A 92 -1.61 4.30 13.24
N GLY A 93 -1.21 4.81 12.08
CA GLY A 93 -1.56 4.22 10.80
C GLY A 93 -0.92 2.85 10.55
N ILE A 94 0.34 2.64 10.94
CA ILE A 94 1.02 1.34 10.82
C ILE A 94 0.37 0.29 11.72
N HIS A 95 -0.05 0.66 12.94
CA HIS A 95 -0.82 -0.24 13.80
C HIS A 95 -2.07 -0.77 13.07
N GLU A 96 -2.81 0.11 12.41
CA GLU A 96 -4.00 -0.29 11.65
C GLU A 96 -3.63 -1.15 10.42
N LEU A 97 -2.60 -0.78 9.66
CA LEU A 97 -2.12 -1.56 8.52
C LEU A 97 -1.78 -3.00 8.92
N VAL A 98 -1.02 -3.18 10.00
CA VAL A 98 -0.62 -4.52 10.49
C VAL A 98 -1.85 -5.34 10.88
N ARG A 99 -2.84 -4.75 11.54
CA ARG A 99 -4.11 -5.43 11.88
C ARG A 99 -4.91 -5.85 10.65
N LYS A 100 -4.73 -5.17 9.53
CA LYS A 100 -5.35 -5.49 8.23
C LYS A 100 -4.47 -6.40 7.35
N GLY A 101 -3.38 -6.97 7.91
CA GLY A 101 -2.48 -7.90 7.23
C GLY A 101 -1.55 -7.27 6.22
N ILE A 102 -1.35 -5.97 6.29
CA ILE A 102 -0.42 -5.28 5.42
C ILE A 102 0.99 -5.39 6.01
N THR A 103 1.91 -5.96 5.26
CA THR A 103 3.33 -6.14 5.63
C THR A 103 4.25 -5.21 4.86
N CYS A 104 3.73 -4.57 3.81
CA CYS A 104 4.45 -3.61 2.99
C CYS A 104 3.49 -2.50 2.52
N PHE A 105 3.94 -1.26 2.56
CA PHE A 105 3.12 -0.14 2.10
C PHE A 105 3.93 0.97 1.44
N GLY A 106 3.28 1.79 0.63
CA GLY A 106 3.78 3.06 0.10
C GLY A 106 3.12 4.25 0.80
N HIS A 107 3.88 5.29 1.06
CA HIS A 107 3.34 6.53 1.61
C HIS A 107 4.19 7.74 1.23
N ASN A 108 3.52 8.86 0.94
CA ASN A 108 4.11 10.12 0.55
C ASN A 108 3.83 11.15 1.64
N VAL A 109 4.87 11.69 2.26
CA VAL A 109 4.72 12.74 3.28
C VAL A 109 5.97 13.59 3.38
N ILE A 110 5.82 14.87 3.69
CA ILE A 110 6.94 15.69 4.14
C ILE A 110 7.43 15.18 5.50
N PHE A 111 8.70 15.35 5.86
CA PHE A 111 9.37 14.70 7.00
C PHE A 111 9.49 13.17 6.85
N PRO A 112 10.01 12.67 5.71
CA PRO A 112 10.09 11.22 5.45
C PRO A 112 10.96 10.46 6.46
N GLU A 113 11.90 11.12 7.16
CA GLU A 113 12.69 10.47 8.22
C GLU A 113 11.84 10.04 9.42
N ALA A 114 10.84 10.82 9.80
CA ALA A 114 9.89 10.46 10.85
C ALA A 114 9.11 9.20 10.46
N MET A 115 8.62 9.13 9.22
CA MET A 115 7.95 7.96 8.67
C MET A 115 8.86 6.73 8.63
N ILE A 116 10.11 6.88 8.17
CA ILE A 116 11.13 5.81 8.15
C ILE A 116 11.36 5.30 9.57
N SER A 117 11.49 6.20 10.54
CA SER A 117 11.72 5.85 11.95
C SER A 117 10.55 5.05 12.52
N ALA A 118 9.32 5.45 12.25
CA ALA A 118 8.12 4.71 12.65
C ALA A 118 8.06 3.31 12.00
N ALA A 119 8.27 3.20 10.69
CA ALA A 119 8.26 1.92 9.98
C ALA A 119 9.36 0.95 10.50
N LYS A 120 10.57 1.46 10.74
CA LYS A 120 11.69 0.69 11.32
C LYS A 120 11.39 0.19 12.71
N SER A 121 10.75 0.99 13.57
CA SER A 121 10.43 0.60 14.95
C SER A 121 9.49 -0.60 15.01
N ILE A 122 8.63 -0.75 14.01
CA ILE A 122 7.67 -1.86 13.86
C ILE A 122 8.29 -3.05 13.10
N GLY A 123 9.13 -2.77 12.10
CA GLY A 123 9.74 -3.79 11.22
C GLY A 123 8.92 -4.06 9.96
N ILE A 124 8.04 -3.13 9.57
CA ILE A 124 7.25 -3.22 8.34
C ILE A 124 8.03 -2.65 7.14
N LYS A 125 7.82 -3.20 5.94
CA LYS A 125 8.43 -2.69 4.71
C LYS A 125 7.73 -1.42 4.22
N LEU A 126 8.51 -0.48 3.68
CA LEU A 126 8.01 0.83 3.25
C LEU A 126 8.65 1.27 1.92
N GLN A 127 7.82 1.65 0.94
CA GLN A 127 8.25 2.54 -0.14
C GLN A 127 8.06 4.00 0.30
N VAL A 128 9.17 4.71 0.44
CA VAL A 128 9.22 6.11 0.86
C VAL A 128 8.97 6.99 -0.37
N GLY A 129 7.84 7.68 -0.41
CA GLY A 129 7.58 8.72 -1.41
C GLY A 129 8.26 10.03 -1.02
N LEU A 130 9.31 10.39 -1.74
CA LEU A 130 10.00 11.67 -1.61
C LEU A 130 9.20 12.75 -2.33
N VAL A 131 8.48 13.56 -1.57
CA VAL A 131 7.61 14.61 -2.12
C VAL A 131 8.41 15.66 -2.86
N LEU A 132 8.01 15.96 -4.10
CA LEU A 132 8.55 17.06 -4.93
C LEU A 132 7.42 18.04 -5.25
N GLN A 133 7.58 19.28 -4.84
CA GLN A 133 6.58 20.35 -5.06
C GLN A 133 7.25 21.72 -5.10
N ASN A 134 6.53 22.72 -5.66
CA ASN A 134 6.97 24.11 -5.66
C ASN A 134 6.42 24.93 -4.48
N LYS A 135 5.61 24.29 -3.61
CA LYS A 135 4.98 24.97 -2.47
C LYS A 135 5.93 24.99 -1.28
N LYS A 136 6.11 26.17 -0.68
CA LYS A 136 6.81 26.34 0.60
C LYS A 136 6.05 25.63 1.71
N SER A 137 6.79 24.88 2.55
CA SER A 137 6.30 24.23 3.76
C SER A 137 7.30 24.43 4.91
N ASN A 138 6.99 23.84 6.08
CA ASN A 138 7.91 23.78 7.20
C ASN A 138 9.13 22.86 6.94
N TYR A 139 9.06 22.03 5.90
CA TYR A 139 10.10 21.07 5.53
C TYR A 139 11.08 21.64 4.49
N ALA A 140 10.58 22.31 3.45
CA ALA A 140 11.39 22.84 2.36
C ALA A 140 10.72 24.07 1.73
N LYS A 141 11.50 24.88 0.99
CA LYS A 141 11.03 26.16 0.43
C LYS A 141 10.52 26.02 -0.99
N GLU A 142 11.22 25.24 -1.81
CA GLU A 142 11.00 25.12 -3.25
C GLU A 142 11.46 23.74 -3.76
N PHE A 143 11.21 23.44 -5.03
CA PHE A 143 11.48 22.14 -5.64
C PHE A 143 12.93 21.66 -5.41
N GLU A 144 13.90 22.52 -5.57
CA GLU A 144 15.33 22.21 -5.44
C GLU A 144 15.68 21.77 -4.00
N ASP A 145 15.05 22.39 -3.00
CA ASP A 145 15.21 22.00 -1.59
C ASP A 145 14.60 20.62 -1.35
N TYR A 146 13.36 20.36 -1.84
CA TYR A 146 12.71 19.05 -1.72
C TYR A 146 13.55 17.95 -2.37
N LEU A 147 14.05 18.19 -3.58
CA LEU A 147 14.89 17.24 -4.30
C LEU A 147 16.19 16.96 -3.53
N ARG A 148 16.91 18.00 -3.10
CA ARG A 148 18.17 17.88 -2.35
C ARG A 148 17.98 17.12 -1.03
N LEU A 149 16.95 17.46 -0.25
CA LEU A 149 16.64 16.79 1.01
C LEU A 149 16.23 15.34 0.77
N GLY A 150 15.38 15.08 -0.22
CA GLY A 150 14.96 13.74 -0.60
C GLY A 150 16.14 12.84 -0.98
N LEU A 151 17.04 13.32 -1.83
CA LEU A 151 18.24 12.60 -2.22
C LEU A 151 19.16 12.30 -1.03
N SER A 152 19.35 13.25 -0.12
CA SER A 152 20.12 13.06 1.11
C SER A 152 19.54 11.94 1.98
N ILE A 153 18.21 11.90 2.14
CA ILE A 153 17.52 10.86 2.91
C ILE A 153 17.64 9.50 2.22
N ARG A 154 17.43 9.46 0.92
CA ARG A 154 17.63 8.22 0.15
C ARG A 154 19.05 7.68 0.36
N ASP A 155 20.07 8.50 0.23
CA ASP A 155 21.47 8.07 0.38
C ASP A 155 21.80 7.61 1.80
N LYS A 156 21.19 8.20 2.81
CA LYS A 156 21.33 7.80 4.21
C LYS A 156 20.73 6.42 4.51
N TYR A 157 19.65 6.04 3.81
CA TYR A 157 18.87 4.86 4.15
C TYR A 157 18.78 3.79 3.04
N LYS A 158 19.41 3.99 1.88
CA LYS A 158 19.31 3.10 0.70
C LYS A 158 19.74 1.65 0.94
N ASP A 159 20.61 1.41 1.93
CA ASP A 159 21.12 0.07 2.23
C ASP A 159 20.19 -0.74 3.15
N LEU A 160 19.09 -0.15 3.63
CA LEU A 160 18.09 -0.85 4.42
C LEU A 160 17.17 -1.67 3.52
N SER A 161 17.24 -3.00 3.61
CA SER A 161 16.47 -3.93 2.77
C SER A 161 14.95 -3.84 2.96
N THR A 162 14.48 -3.15 4.00
CA THR A 162 13.05 -2.91 4.29
C THR A 162 12.54 -1.61 3.69
N LEU A 163 13.40 -0.83 3.04
CA LEU A 163 13.05 0.45 2.45
C LEU A 163 13.32 0.46 0.94
N LYS A 164 12.42 1.10 0.21
CA LYS A 164 12.63 1.58 -1.16
C LYS A 164 12.18 3.02 -1.25
N PHE A 165 12.63 3.72 -2.28
CA PHE A 165 12.37 5.13 -2.47
C PHE A 165 11.72 5.35 -3.83
N ALA A 166 10.81 6.31 -3.90
CA ALA A 166 10.22 6.83 -5.13
C ALA A 166 10.16 8.35 -5.05
N PHE A 167 10.27 9.05 -6.16
CA PHE A 167 9.84 10.45 -6.19
C PHE A 167 8.32 10.50 -6.23
N SER A 168 7.71 11.45 -5.54
CA SER A 168 6.26 11.61 -5.50
C SER A 168 5.87 13.03 -5.88
N ILE A 169 5.00 13.15 -6.87
CA ILE A 169 4.52 14.41 -7.42
C ILE A 169 2.99 14.41 -7.36
N ASP A 170 2.43 15.38 -6.65
CA ASP A 170 1.00 15.66 -6.67
C ASP A 170 0.67 16.45 -7.95
N GLN A 171 -0.38 16.04 -8.66
CA GLN A 171 -0.78 16.72 -9.88
C GLN A 171 -1.14 18.20 -9.66
N ASN A 172 -1.68 18.57 -8.49
CA ASN A 172 -2.01 19.95 -8.17
C ASN A 172 -0.77 20.82 -7.95
N ASP A 173 0.35 20.19 -7.61
CA ASP A 173 1.66 20.81 -7.46
C ASP A 173 2.56 20.48 -8.66
N LEU A 174 1.96 20.16 -9.84
CA LEU A 174 2.67 19.78 -11.05
C LEU A 174 3.83 20.76 -11.28
N VAL A 175 5.00 20.22 -11.13
CA VAL A 175 6.26 20.91 -11.32
C VAL A 175 6.40 21.30 -12.80
N LYS A 176 7.14 22.37 -13.07
CA LYS A 176 7.38 22.82 -14.43
C LYS A 176 7.98 21.71 -15.30
N SER A 177 7.77 21.77 -16.60
CA SER A 177 8.29 20.77 -17.55
C SER A 177 9.80 20.53 -17.38
N GLU A 178 10.61 21.55 -17.11
CA GLU A 178 12.02 21.44 -16.82
C GLU A 178 12.29 20.62 -15.54
N GLN A 179 11.52 20.84 -14.47
CA GLN A 179 11.66 20.11 -13.20
C GLN A 179 11.21 18.66 -13.34
N LEU A 180 10.19 18.38 -14.16
CA LEU A 180 9.81 17.00 -14.52
C LEU A 180 10.93 16.28 -15.24
N SER A 181 11.60 16.94 -16.21
CA SER A 181 12.72 16.37 -16.93
C SER A 181 13.94 16.14 -16.03
N ILE A 182 14.20 17.03 -15.07
CA ILE A 182 15.24 16.82 -14.04
C ILE A 182 14.87 15.62 -13.16
N THR A 183 13.61 15.50 -12.72
CA THR A 183 13.15 14.37 -11.92
C THR A 183 13.31 13.05 -12.69
N ALA A 184 12.90 13.02 -13.97
CA ALA A 184 13.04 11.84 -14.82
C ALA A 184 14.52 11.42 -14.97
N LYS A 185 15.42 12.37 -15.11
CA LYS A 185 16.86 12.09 -15.18
C LYS A 185 17.37 11.43 -13.90
N TYR A 186 17.09 12.02 -12.72
CA TYR A 186 17.49 11.42 -11.44
C TYR A 186 16.83 10.07 -11.19
N ALA A 187 15.54 9.92 -11.53
CA ALA A 187 14.83 8.66 -11.40
C ALA A 187 15.50 7.54 -12.22
N ASN A 188 15.86 7.81 -13.47
CA ASN A 188 16.56 6.87 -14.33
C ASN A 188 17.97 6.55 -13.83
N GLU A 189 18.75 7.56 -13.41
CA GLU A 189 20.12 7.36 -12.91
C GLU A 189 20.14 6.56 -11.58
N LEU A 190 19.11 6.71 -10.75
CA LEU A 190 19.02 6.07 -9.43
C LEU A 190 18.13 4.83 -9.42
N GLU A 191 17.57 4.44 -10.57
CA GLU A 191 16.60 3.35 -10.72
C GLU A 191 15.40 3.48 -9.73
N MET A 192 14.93 4.72 -9.57
CA MET A 192 13.83 5.04 -8.67
C MET A 192 12.53 5.23 -9.43
N PRO A 193 11.40 4.67 -8.93
CA PRO A 193 10.08 4.99 -9.45
C PRO A 193 9.73 6.48 -9.30
N ILE A 194 8.82 6.94 -10.18
CA ILE A 194 8.12 8.23 -10.00
C ILE A 194 6.65 7.90 -9.77
N ASN A 195 6.12 8.32 -8.63
CA ASN A 195 4.70 8.21 -8.31
C ASN A 195 4.00 9.54 -8.60
N ILE A 196 3.02 9.50 -9.49
CA ILE A 196 2.15 10.64 -9.80
C ILE A 196 0.81 10.42 -9.12
N VAL A 197 0.44 11.35 -8.25
CA VAL A 197 -0.82 11.32 -7.51
C VAL A 197 -1.84 12.21 -8.20
N PHE A 198 -2.90 11.60 -8.72
CA PHE A 198 -4.03 12.30 -9.33
C PHE A 198 -5.10 12.61 -8.28
N HIS A 199 -5.82 13.70 -8.49
CA HIS A 199 -6.96 14.09 -7.67
C HIS A 199 -8.19 14.34 -8.54
N ASN A 200 -9.33 14.47 -7.89
CA ASN A 200 -10.62 14.72 -8.52
C ASN A 200 -10.60 15.92 -9.49
N ASN A 201 -11.31 15.80 -10.60
CA ASN A 201 -11.43 16.80 -11.67
C ASN A 201 -10.15 17.07 -12.48
N THR A 202 -9.24 16.12 -12.53
CA THR A 202 -8.04 16.21 -13.37
C THR A 202 -8.38 15.93 -14.82
N ASP A 203 -7.87 16.75 -15.73
CA ASP A 203 -7.69 16.33 -17.11
C ASP A 203 -6.50 15.35 -17.19
N VAL A 204 -6.81 14.07 -16.99
CA VAL A 204 -5.81 12.99 -16.96
C VAL A 204 -5.03 12.95 -18.27
N LYS A 205 -5.70 13.22 -19.41
CA LYS A 205 -5.07 13.23 -20.73
C LYS A 205 -3.98 14.28 -20.82
N PHE A 206 -4.28 15.53 -20.43
CA PHE A 206 -3.30 16.62 -20.43
C PHE A 206 -2.09 16.33 -19.53
N VAL A 207 -2.34 15.77 -18.34
CA VAL A 207 -1.24 15.42 -17.42
C VAL A 207 -0.38 14.33 -18.03
N VAL A 208 -0.96 13.26 -18.58
CA VAL A 208 -0.21 12.16 -19.19
C VAL A 208 0.60 12.61 -20.40
N GLU A 209 0.06 13.47 -21.27
CA GLU A 209 0.80 14.08 -22.39
C GLU A 209 2.01 14.93 -21.89
N SER A 210 1.84 15.64 -20.77
CA SER A 210 2.92 16.38 -20.16
C SER A 210 4.02 15.49 -19.61
N LEU A 211 3.64 14.39 -18.94
CA LEU A 211 4.56 13.37 -18.41
C LEU A 211 5.32 12.65 -19.55
N GLU A 212 4.62 12.34 -20.65
CA GLU A 212 5.22 11.74 -21.85
C GLU A 212 6.28 12.67 -22.46
N SER A 213 5.90 13.95 -22.64
CA SER A 213 6.80 14.97 -23.20
C SER A 213 8.05 15.22 -22.35
N ALA A 214 7.93 15.08 -21.03
CA ALA A 214 9.05 15.23 -20.09
C ALA A 214 9.88 13.94 -19.92
N GLY A 215 9.52 12.82 -20.57
CA GLY A 215 10.23 11.55 -20.47
C GLY A 215 10.03 10.83 -19.14
N VAL A 216 8.93 11.11 -18.42
CA VAL A 216 8.63 10.52 -17.11
C VAL A 216 8.03 9.12 -17.26
N LEU A 217 7.28 8.87 -18.35
CA LEU A 217 6.55 7.60 -18.51
C LEU A 217 7.50 6.45 -18.87
N ASN A 218 7.52 5.44 -18.03
CA ASN A 218 8.23 4.19 -18.22
C ASN A 218 7.66 3.09 -17.32
N GLU A 219 8.26 1.90 -17.32
CA GLU A 219 7.82 0.77 -16.51
C GLU A 219 7.95 0.96 -14.98
N GLN A 220 8.68 1.97 -14.53
CA GLN A 220 8.79 2.32 -13.11
C GLN A 220 7.81 3.42 -12.71
N THR A 221 7.09 4.03 -13.66
CA THR A 221 6.09 5.07 -13.36
C THR A 221 4.88 4.47 -12.65
N GLN A 222 4.55 5.03 -11.51
CA GLN A 222 3.39 4.65 -10.69
C GLN A 222 2.35 5.77 -10.77
N LEU A 223 1.10 5.41 -11.03
CA LEU A 223 -0.01 6.35 -11.18
C LEU A 223 -1.09 6.01 -10.16
N SER A 224 -1.35 6.88 -9.19
CA SER A 224 -2.38 6.68 -8.17
C SER A 224 -3.51 7.72 -8.30
N GLY A 225 -4.73 7.35 -7.91
CA GLY A 225 -5.87 8.27 -7.90
C GLY A 225 -6.49 8.56 -9.28
N ILE A 226 -6.20 7.77 -10.30
CA ILE A 226 -6.86 7.90 -11.61
C ILE A 226 -8.34 7.54 -11.46
N GLU A 227 -9.24 8.46 -11.78
CA GLU A 227 -10.69 8.27 -11.66
C GLU A 227 -11.36 7.76 -12.95
N SER A 228 -10.77 8.04 -14.10
CA SER A 228 -11.28 7.64 -15.42
C SER A 228 -10.13 7.16 -16.29
N ILE A 229 -10.32 6.02 -16.95
CA ILE A 229 -9.36 5.45 -17.89
C ILE A 229 -10.06 5.35 -19.26
N THR A 230 -9.67 6.21 -20.19
CA THR A 230 -10.11 6.15 -21.59
C THR A 230 -9.29 5.13 -22.39
N ASP A 231 -9.78 4.72 -23.56
CA ASP A 231 -9.07 3.79 -24.46
C ASP A 231 -7.68 4.34 -24.85
N ASP A 232 -7.56 5.66 -25.10
CA ASP A 232 -6.29 6.32 -25.42
C ASP A 232 -5.29 6.23 -24.26
N LEU A 233 -5.77 6.54 -23.03
CA LEU A 233 -4.95 6.41 -21.82
C LEU A 233 -4.51 4.96 -21.61
N CYS A 234 -5.40 4.03 -21.82
CA CYS A 234 -5.16 2.60 -21.79
C CYS A 234 -4.01 2.19 -22.73
N CYS A 235 -4.05 2.66 -23.98
CA CYS A 235 -2.99 2.41 -24.97
C CYS A 235 -1.65 3.00 -24.51
N THR A 236 -1.66 4.19 -23.93
CA THR A 236 -0.46 4.86 -23.40
C THR A 236 0.11 4.10 -22.21
N LEU A 237 -0.73 3.71 -21.24
CA LEU A 237 -0.29 2.93 -20.07
C LEU A 237 0.32 1.58 -20.47
N LYS A 238 -0.25 0.91 -21.48
CA LYS A 238 0.31 -0.33 -22.05
C LYS A 238 1.63 -0.08 -22.75
N ARG A 239 1.74 0.96 -23.58
CA ARG A 239 2.96 1.31 -24.31
C ARG A 239 4.16 1.49 -23.39
N TYR A 240 3.96 2.21 -22.27
CA TYR A 240 5.01 2.51 -21.32
C TYR A 240 5.10 1.50 -20.17
N ASN A 241 4.21 0.50 -20.13
CA ASN A 241 4.14 -0.51 -19.07
C ASN A 241 4.01 0.11 -17.66
N CYS A 242 3.33 1.25 -17.55
CA CYS A 242 3.14 1.97 -16.29
C CYS A 242 2.39 1.12 -15.24
N LYS A 243 2.65 1.38 -13.96
CA LYS A 243 1.95 0.77 -12.83
C LYS A 243 0.76 1.62 -12.43
N VAL A 244 -0.41 1.02 -12.32
CA VAL A 244 -1.63 1.69 -11.85
C VAL A 244 -1.91 1.26 -10.41
N LEU A 245 -1.88 2.22 -9.51
CA LEU A 245 -2.23 2.02 -8.11
C LEU A 245 -3.74 2.27 -7.96
N HIS A 246 -4.51 1.18 -8.01
CA HIS A 246 -5.96 1.20 -8.09
C HIS A 246 -6.60 1.62 -6.77
N THR A 247 -7.43 2.66 -6.81
CA THR A 247 -8.09 3.29 -5.66
C THR A 247 -9.62 3.24 -5.77
N PRO A 248 -10.26 2.05 -5.64
CA PRO A 248 -11.67 1.86 -5.97
C PRO A 248 -12.64 2.73 -5.14
N LEU A 249 -12.26 3.12 -3.94
CA LEU A 249 -13.11 3.92 -3.05
C LEU A 249 -13.08 5.42 -3.34
N THR A 250 -12.17 5.89 -4.18
CA THR A 250 -12.06 7.30 -4.56
C THR A 250 -12.61 7.57 -5.97
N THR A 251 -12.89 6.52 -6.75
CA THR A 251 -13.36 6.60 -8.13
C THR A 251 -14.79 7.15 -8.20
N ARG A 252 -15.01 8.23 -8.98
CA ARG A 252 -16.33 8.88 -9.16
C ARG A 252 -17.15 8.29 -10.30
N TYR A 253 -16.50 7.72 -11.30
CA TYR A 253 -17.12 7.17 -12.51
C TYR A 253 -16.82 5.67 -12.62
N PRO A 254 -17.44 4.85 -11.76
CA PRO A 254 -17.06 3.44 -11.65
C PRO A 254 -17.28 2.66 -12.96
N ASP A 255 -18.36 2.93 -13.70
CA ASP A 255 -18.73 2.13 -14.86
C ASP A 255 -17.69 2.18 -15.99
N GLU A 256 -17.22 3.38 -16.36
CA GLU A 256 -16.19 3.53 -17.40
C GLU A 256 -14.84 3.04 -16.91
N TYR A 257 -14.48 3.39 -15.67
CA TYR A 257 -13.21 3.00 -15.06
C TYR A 257 -13.07 1.49 -14.98
N PHE A 258 -14.09 0.80 -14.45
CA PHE A 258 -14.03 -0.65 -14.27
C PHE A 258 -14.10 -1.41 -15.59
N LYS A 259 -14.91 -0.96 -16.56
CA LYS A 259 -14.95 -1.55 -17.91
C LYS A 259 -13.56 -1.54 -18.54
N THR A 260 -12.86 -0.43 -18.47
CA THR A 260 -11.53 -0.27 -19.06
C THR A 260 -10.45 -0.98 -18.24
N LEU A 261 -10.53 -0.95 -16.90
CA LEU A 261 -9.64 -1.69 -16.01
C LEU A 261 -9.62 -3.18 -16.36
N PHE A 262 -10.81 -3.79 -16.54
CA PHE A 262 -10.92 -5.22 -16.85
C PHE A 262 -10.55 -5.57 -18.29
N GLN A 263 -10.72 -4.66 -19.23
CA GLN A 263 -10.18 -4.81 -20.58
C GLN A 263 -8.65 -4.79 -20.60
N LEU A 264 -8.03 -4.04 -19.65
CA LEU A 264 -6.59 -4.00 -19.47
C LEU A 264 -6.06 -5.27 -18.80
N GLU A 265 -6.80 -5.82 -17.83
CA GLU A 265 -6.33 -6.93 -16.99
C GLU A 265 -6.15 -8.25 -17.73
N GLY A 266 -6.82 -8.47 -18.85
CA GLY A 266 -6.72 -9.75 -19.58
C GLY A 266 -5.30 -10.26 -19.78
N ASN A 267 -4.27 -9.38 -19.68
CA ASN A 267 -2.86 -9.73 -19.75
C ASN A 267 -1.89 -8.74 -19.06
N ASN A 268 -2.36 -7.80 -18.21
CA ASN A 268 -1.44 -6.79 -17.66
C ASN A 268 -1.29 -6.89 -16.13
N PRO A 269 -0.11 -7.34 -15.61
CA PRO A 269 0.16 -7.50 -14.18
C PRO A 269 0.42 -6.17 -13.43
N ASN A 270 0.15 -5.02 -14.04
CA ASN A 270 0.56 -3.71 -13.54
C ASN A 270 -0.47 -3.01 -12.65
N PHE A 271 -1.59 -3.68 -12.32
CA PHE A 271 -2.58 -3.15 -11.38
C PHE A 271 -2.34 -3.69 -9.98
N SER A 272 -2.30 -2.79 -9.00
CA SER A 272 -2.16 -3.10 -7.58
C SER A 272 -3.08 -2.22 -6.75
N PHE A 273 -3.41 -2.63 -5.54
CA PHE A 273 -4.30 -1.86 -4.67
C PHE A 273 -3.59 -0.72 -3.94
N ALA A 274 -4.31 0.40 -3.85
CA ALA A 274 -3.97 1.54 -3.03
C ALA A 274 -5.23 2.06 -2.33
N THR A 275 -5.13 2.38 -1.05
CA THR A 275 -6.29 2.91 -0.30
C THR A 275 -6.46 4.41 -0.47
N ALA A 276 -5.39 5.11 -0.81
CA ALA A 276 -5.32 6.57 -1.01
C ALA A 276 -5.97 7.43 0.10
N ASN A 277 -6.47 6.87 1.12
CA ASN A 277 -7.04 7.37 2.38
C ASN A 277 -7.41 8.90 2.44
N THR A 278 -7.96 9.43 1.34
CA THR A 278 -8.13 10.86 1.11
C THR A 278 -9.49 11.43 1.54
N ASN A 279 -10.49 10.58 1.84
CA ASN A 279 -11.82 11.00 2.24
C ASN A 279 -12.22 10.45 3.62
N LYS A 280 -13.31 10.98 4.19
CA LYS A 280 -13.81 10.62 5.54
C LYS A 280 -14.17 9.13 5.68
N PHE A 281 -14.46 8.45 4.58
CA PHE A 281 -14.89 7.06 4.52
C PHE A 281 -13.79 6.11 4.08
N SER A 282 -12.59 6.62 3.78
CA SER A 282 -11.48 5.78 3.36
C SER A 282 -11.05 4.85 4.49
N THR A 283 -10.76 3.62 4.12
CA THR A 283 -10.24 2.56 4.97
C THR A 283 -8.81 2.22 4.57
N LEU A 284 -8.05 1.63 5.47
CA LEU A 284 -6.77 0.99 5.14
C LEU A 284 -6.92 -0.51 4.82
N ASP A 285 -8.17 -1.00 4.69
CA ASP A 285 -8.50 -2.41 4.51
C ASP A 285 -8.45 -2.84 3.04
N VAL A 286 -7.44 -3.59 2.67
CA VAL A 286 -7.29 -4.14 1.31
C VAL A 286 -8.36 -5.19 0.98
N PHE A 287 -8.92 -5.89 1.98
CA PHE A 287 -10.07 -6.78 1.74
C PHE A 287 -11.30 -6.01 1.26
N GLU A 288 -11.54 -4.84 1.82
CA GLU A 288 -12.64 -3.98 1.38
C GLU A 288 -12.41 -3.52 -0.07
N LEU A 289 -11.19 -3.17 -0.43
CA LEU A 289 -10.84 -2.84 -1.81
C LEU A 289 -11.08 -4.03 -2.76
N MET A 290 -10.64 -5.22 -2.39
CA MET A 290 -10.90 -6.44 -3.17
C MET A 290 -12.40 -6.69 -3.33
N LYS A 291 -13.19 -6.56 -2.26
CA LYS A 291 -14.64 -6.77 -2.27
C LYS A 291 -15.35 -5.78 -3.19
N VAL A 292 -15.05 -4.48 -3.03
CA VAL A 292 -15.65 -3.43 -3.86
C VAL A 292 -15.28 -3.62 -5.32
N THR A 293 -14.00 -3.82 -5.63
CA THR A 293 -13.54 -4.08 -6.99
C THR A 293 -14.21 -5.30 -7.59
N GLY A 294 -14.31 -6.39 -6.84
CA GLY A 294 -14.95 -7.62 -7.29
C GLY A 294 -16.45 -7.49 -7.54
N ILE A 295 -17.18 -6.74 -6.70
CA ILE A 295 -18.61 -6.46 -6.91
C ILE A 295 -18.81 -5.63 -8.18
N LEU A 296 -18.06 -4.55 -8.34
CA LEU A 296 -18.15 -3.67 -9.51
C LEU A 296 -17.73 -4.40 -10.79
N ALA A 297 -16.76 -5.29 -10.72
CA ALA A 297 -16.39 -6.15 -11.82
C ALA A 297 -17.54 -7.07 -12.26
N ARG A 298 -18.20 -7.74 -11.33
CA ARG A 298 -19.35 -8.62 -11.63
C ARG A 298 -20.54 -7.89 -12.27
N ILE A 299 -20.71 -6.60 -11.99
CA ILE A 299 -21.74 -5.78 -12.61
C ILE A 299 -21.37 -5.49 -14.09
N ASN A 300 -20.08 -5.31 -14.39
CA ASN A 300 -19.59 -4.81 -15.68
C ASN A 300 -19.04 -5.92 -16.62
N LEU A 301 -18.77 -7.12 -16.09
CA LEU A 301 -18.23 -8.24 -16.85
C LEU A 301 -19.26 -9.35 -17.11
N SER A 302 -18.94 -10.22 -18.07
CA SER A 302 -19.71 -11.46 -18.30
C SER A 302 -19.75 -12.35 -17.06
N PRO A 303 -20.86 -13.05 -16.78
CA PRO A 303 -21.03 -13.94 -15.64
C PRO A 303 -19.98 -15.07 -15.52
N ASP A 304 -19.28 -15.40 -16.61
CA ASP A 304 -18.35 -16.53 -16.70
C ASP A 304 -16.91 -16.22 -16.31
N SER A 305 -16.63 -15.06 -15.67
CA SER A 305 -15.28 -14.69 -15.29
C SER A 305 -14.85 -15.34 -13.96
N ASP A 306 -14.56 -16.63 -13.97
CA ASP A 306 -14.09 -17.42 -12.82
C ASP A 306 -12.71 -17.01 -12.27
N LEU A 307 -11.97 -16.14 -12.97
CA LEU A 307 -10.60 -15.75 -12.63
C LEU A 307 -10.54 -14.62 -11.58
N LEU A 308 -11.63 -13.99 -11.23
CA LEU A 308 -11.65 -12.71 -10.53
C LEU A 308 -11.04 -12.74 -9.13
N ALA A 309 -11.34 -13.74 -8.31
CA ALA A 309 -10.86 -13.79 -6.93
C ALA A 309 -9.32 -13.95 -6.84
N HIS A 310 -8.75 -14.77 -7.70
CA HIS A 310 -7.30 -14.95 -7.79
C HIS A 310 -6.60 -13.68 -8.28
N GLN A 311 -7.19 -12.95 -9.23
CA GLN A 311 -6.65 -11.68 -9.72
C GLN A 311 -6.64 -10.63 -8.61
N LEU A 312 -7.73 -10.50 -7.85
CA LEU A 312 -7.82 -9.57 -6.73
C LEU A 312 -6.77 -9.85 -5.65
N ILE A 313 -6.56 -11.13 -5.31
CA ILE A 313 -5.49 -11.52 -4.37
C ILE A 313 -4.10 -11.16 -4.95
N ARG A 314 -3.88 -11.36 -6.25
CA ARG A 314 -2.62 -10.97 -6.90
C ARG A 314 -2.41 -9.45 -6.88
N MET A 315 -3.46 -8.65 -7.10
CA MET A 315 -3.39 -7.19 -6.97
C MET A 315 -3.00 -6.76 -5.55
N ALA A 316 -3.49 -7.47 -4.54
CA ALA A 316 -3.18 -7.22 -3.13
C ALA A 316 -1.79 -7.73 -2.68
N THR A 317 -1.11 -8.52 -3.50
CA THR A 317 0.14 -9.21 -3.15
C THR A 317 1.24 -9.01 -4.20
N ILE A 318 1.42 -9.95 -5.13
CA ILE A 318 2.56 -9.95 -6.08
C ILE A 318 2.56 -8.75 -7.04
N ASN A 319 1.38 -8.22 -7.42
CA ASN A 319 1.35 -7.03 -8.27
C ASN A 319 1.80 -5.78 -7.50
N GLY A 320 1.42 -5.65 -6.22
CA GLY A 320 1.95 -4.61 -5.34
C GLY A 320 3.46 -4.72 -5.17
N ALA A 321 3.98 -5.94 -5.01
CA ALA A 321 5.42 -6.17 -4.97
C ALA A 321 6.11 -5.72 -6.26
N ARG A 322 5.52 -6.00 -7.43
CA ARG A 322 6.02 -5.52 -8.74
C ARG A 322 5.96 -4.00 -8.86
N ALA A 323 4.88 -3.38 -8.37
CA ALA A 323 4.79 -1.93 -8.40
C ALA A 323 5.94 -1.26 -7.64
N PHE A 324 6.44 -1.90 -6.59
CA PHE A 324 7.56 -1.44 -5.78
C PHE A 324 8.93 -2.02 -6.18
N GLY A 325 8.98 -2.93 -7.17
CA GLY A 325 10.20 -3.63 -7.56
C GLY A 325 10.71 -4.60 -6.47
N TRP A 326 9.83 -5.18 -5.67
CA TRP A 326 10.13 -6.18 -4.64
C TRP A 326 9.64 -7.60 -4.99
N GLU A 327 9.17 -7.86 -6.21
CA GLU A 327 8.57 -9.14 -6.62
C GLU A 327 9.50 -10.36 -6.49
N SER A 328 10.81 -10.13 -6.52
CA SER A 328 11.78 -11.19 -6.26
C SER A 328 11.95 -11.52 -4.78
N GLN A 329 11.42 -10.67 -3.88
CA GLN A 329 11.62 -10.80 -2.43
C GLN A 329 10.31 -11.08 -1.68
N ILE A 330 9.17 -10.50 -2.10
CA ILE A 330 7.86 -10.63 -1.43
C ILE A 330 6.71 -10.79 -2.42
N GLY A 331 5.48 -10.89 -1.93
CA GLY A 331 4.24 -10.91 -2.73
C GLY A 331 3.79 -12.31 -3.14
N SER A 332 4.57 -13.34 -2.86
CA SER A 332 4.19 -14.76 -2.99
C SER A 332 4.92 -15.61 -1.95
N LEU A 333 4.35 -16.75 -1.59
CA LEU A 333 4.99 -17.73 -0.72
C LEU A 333 5.82 -18.66 -1.61
N GLU A 334 7.11 -18.39 -1.71
CA GLU A 334 8.06 -19.16 -2.52
C GLU A 334 9.39 -19.29 -1.78
N GLN A 335 10.06 -20.42 -1.99
CA GLN A 335 11.40 -20.64 -1.44
C GLN A 335 12.37 -19.54 -1.92
N GLY A 336 13.14 -18.99 -0.98
CA GLY A 336 14.11 -17.90 -1.22
C GLY A 336 13.56 -16.51 -1.01
N LYS A 337 12.24 -16.33 -0.97
CA LYS A 337 11.62 -15.03 -0.65
C LYS A 337 11.59 -14.75 0.85
N ASP A 338 11.48 -13.49 1.19
CA ASP A 338 11.28 -13.05 2.57
C ASP A 338 9.96 -13.63 3.12
N ALA A 339 9.96 -14.01 4.37
CA ALA A 339 8.78 -14.52 5.05
C ALA A 339 7.84 -13.38 5.47
N ASP A 340 7.26 -12.71 4.48
CA ASP A 340 6.18 -11.74 4.63
C ASP A 340 4.85 -12.50 4.46
N ILE A 341 4.23 -12.84 5.59
CA ILE A 341 3.15 -13.82 5.67
C ILE A 341 2.02 -13.27 6.53
N ILE A 342 0.79 -13.60 6.18
CA ILE A 342 -0.39 -13.44 7.04
C ILE A 342 -1.10 -14.77 7.23
N ALA A 343 -1.73 -14.93 8.40
CA ALA A 343 -2.57 -16.08 8.71
C ALA A 343 -4.02 -15.62 8.96
N ILE A 344 -4.96 -16.21 8.23
CA ILE A 344 -6.39 -15.96 8.34
C ILE A 344 -7.02 -17.16 9.03
N ASN A 345 -7.71 -16.91 10.14
CA ASN A 345 -8.47 -17.94 10.83
C ASN A 345 -9.73 -18.31 10.05
N LEU A 346 -9.93 -19.62 9.79
CA LEU A 346 -11.04 -20.18 9.02
C LEU A 346 -12.08 -20.89 9.90
N ASP A 347 -11.98 -20.84 11.23
CA ASP A 347 -12.85 -21.63 12.13
C ASP A 347 -14.35 -21.40 11.91
N GLN A 348 -14.74 -20.24 11.40
CA GLN A 348 -16.13 -19.92 11.08
C GLN A 348 -16.53 -20.28 9.64
N MET A 349 -15.62 -20.79 8.84
CA MET A 349 -15.85 -21.16 7.44
C MET A 349 -16.13 -22.66 7.29
N LEU A 350 -17.22 -23.15 7.82
CA LEU A 350 -17.57 -24.56 7.77
C LEU A 350 -17.98 -25.03 6.35
N GLY A 351 -17.55 -26.24 5.97
CA GLY A 351 -18.04 -26.95 4.77
C GLY A 351 -17.54 -26.42 3.44
N LEU A 352 -16.38 -25.74 3.41
CA LEU A 352 -15.80 -25.18 2.18
C LEU A 352 -14.96 -26.21 1.41
N SER A 353 -15.13 -26.24 0.09
CA SER A 353 -14.12 -26.79 -0.80
C SER A 353 -12.95 -25.80 -0.95
N LEU A 354 -11.73 -26.34 -1.15
CA LEU A 354 -10.54 -25.50 -1.34
C LEU A 354 -10.65 -24.59 -2.57
N ASP A 355 -11.37 -25.01 -3.58
CA ASP A 355 -11.56 -24.26 -4.82
C ASP A 355 -12.41 -22.98 -4.61
N GLN A 356 -13.34 -23.00 -3.66
CA GLN A 356 -14.19 -21.87 -3.31
C GLN A 356 -13.54 -20.90 -2.31
N LEU A 357 -12.42 -21.28 -1.71
CA LEU A 357 -11.78 -20.53 -0.64
C LEU A 357 -11.38 -19.10 -1.05
N PRO A 358 -10.77 -18.84 -2.22
CA PRO A 358 -10.42 -17.48 -2.64
C PRO A 358 -11.64 -16.55 -2.72
N GLU A 359 -12.76 -17.03 -3.30
CA GLU A 359 -13.98 -16.23 -3.41
C GLU A 359 -14.61 -15.96 -2.03
N ARG A 360 -14.66 -16.99 -1.19
CA ARG A 360 -15.22 -16.87 0.16
C ARG A 360 -14.44 -15.89 1.01
N ILE A 361 -13.13 -15.89 0.93
CA ILE A 361 -12.28 -14.93 1.66
C ILE A 361 -12.60 -13.49 1.25
N ILE A 362 -12.89 -13.25 -0.02
CA ILE A 362 -13.16 -11.89 -0.51
C ILE A 362 -14.60 -11.46 -0.25
N PHE A 363 -15.57 -12.35 -0.52
CA PHE A 363 -16.98 -11.96 -0.60
C PHE A 363 -17.84 -12.38 0.59
N SER A 364 -17.36 -13.26 1.50
CA SER A 364 -18.17 -13.65 2.64
C SER A 364 -18.34 -12.52 3.66
N GLU A 365 -19.44 -12.55 4.41
CA GLU A 365 -19.72 -11.64 5.51
C GLU A 365 -19.02 -12.06 6.81
N ILE A 366 -18.39 -13.23 6.83
CA ILE A 366 -17.66 -13.74 7.98
C ILE A 366 -16.55 -12.75 8.31
N GLU A 367 -16.52 -12.30 9.55
CA GLU A 367 -15.46 -11.43 10.08
C GLU A 367 -14.09 -12.01 9.75
N LYS A 368 -13.40 -11.38 8.82
CA LYS A 368 -12.09 -11.83 8.37
C LYS A 368 -11.08 -11.52 9.46
N LYS A 369 -10.72 -12.54 10.21
CA LYS A 369 -9.76 -12.40 11.30
C LYS A 369 -8.38 -12.78 10.81
N ILE A 370 -7.61 -11.78 10.42
CA ILE A 370 -6.17 -11.98 10.34
C ILE A 370 -5.69 -12.14 11.77
N SER A 371 -5.24 -13.33 12.10
CA SER A 371 -4.79 -13.68 13.44
C SER A 371 -3.32 -13.31 13.66
N HIS A 372 -2.50 -13.54 12.62
CA HIS A 372 -1.06 -13.36 12.69
C HIS A 372 -0.53 -12.66 11.44
N SER A 373 0.56 -11.93 11.59
CA SER A 373 1.33 -11.37 10.48
C SER A 373 2.82 -11.34 10.79
N TRP A 374 3.64 -11.58 9.77
CA TRP A 374 5.10 -11.55 9.84
C TRP A 374 5.68 -10.72 8.70
N SER A 375 6.76 -10.02 8.96
CA SER A 375 7.61 -9.37 7.96
C SER A 375 9.04 -9.87 8.14
N LYS A 376 9.63 -10.44 7.09
CA LYS A 376 10.94 -11.12 7.16
C LYS A 376 11.03 -12.14 8.31
N GLY A 377 9.95 -12.88 8.56
CA GLY A 377 9.86 -13.86 9.64
C GLY A 377 9.73 -13.25 11.05
N GLU A 378 9.87 -11.94 11.21
CA GLU A 378 9.64 -11.24 12.47
C GLU A 378 8.13 -11.07 12.68
N ASN A 379 7.63 -11.46 13.85
CA ASN A 379 6.22 -11.39 14.17
C ASN A 379 5.79 -9.93 14.40
N LEU A 380 4.93 -9.41 13.53
CA LEU A 380 4.31 -8.09 13.66
C LEU A 380 3.05 -8.13 14.52
N MET A 381 2.25 -9.21 14.37
CA MET A 381 0.98 -9.40 15.07
C MET A 381 0.76 -10.87 15.41
N ARG A 382 0.35 -11.17 16.63
CA ARG A 382 -0.07 -12.49 17.10
C ARG A 382 -1.42 -12.38 17.81
N ASP A 383 -2.35 -13.28 17.50
CA ASP A 383 -3.70 -13.30 18.06
C ASP A 383 -4.38 -11.91 18.03
N GLN A 384 -4.27 -11.23 16.88
CA GLN A 384 -4.79 -9.87 16.64
C GLN A 384 -4.15 -8.76 17.51
N SER A 385 -3.12 -9.08 18.28
CA SER A 385 -2.34 -8.09 19.05
C SER A 385 -1.08 -7.69 18.30
N VAL A 386 -0.93 -6.39 18.01
CA VAL A 386 0.28 -5.84 17.37
C VAL A 386 1.40 -5.74 18.40
N ASN A 387 2.51 -6.44 18.15
CA ASN A 387 3.53 -6.66 19.18
C ASN A 387 4.29 -5.40 19.59
N ARG A 388 4.81 -4.63 18.63
CA ARG A 388 5.70 -3.49 18.91
C ARG A 388 4.99 -2.17 19.16
N ILE A 389 3.70 -2.10 18.84
CA ILE A 389 2.85 -0.94 19.11
C ILE A 389 1.46 -1.43 19.57
N PRO A 390 1.31 -1.73 20.86
CA PRO A 390 0.04 -2.16 21.41
C PRO A 390 -1.01 -1.03 21.34
N VAL A 391 -2.29 -1.41 21.36
CA VAL A 391 -3.41 -0.46 21.29
C VAL A 391 -3.35 0.62 22.39
N SER A 392 -2.79 0.31 23.56
CA SER A 392 -2.58 1.28 24.63
C SER A 392 -1.67 2.43 24.21
N THR A 393 -0.59 2.14 23.49
CA THR A 393 0.31 3.16 22.95
C THR A 393 -0.41 4.04 21.93
N VAL A 394 -1.22 3.44 21.03
CA VAL A 394 -2.02 4.17 20.05
C VAL A 394 -2.99 5.11 20.76
N ASN A 395 -3.70 4.63 21.79
CA ASN A 395 -4.63 5.46 22.58
C ASN A 395 -3.91 6.63 23.25
N THR A 396 -2.74 6.40 23.85
CA THR A 396 -1.93 7.48 24.45
C THR A 396 -1.52 8.54 23.44
N ILE A 397 -1.12 8.13 22.23
CA ILE A 397 -0.79 9.07 21.16
C ILE A 397 -2.01 9.91 20.79
N VAL A 398 -3.15 9.25 20.55
CA VAL A 398 -4.40 9.94 20.18
C VAL A 398 -4.83 10.92 21.26
N GLU A 399 -4.86 10.51 22.53
CA GLU A 399 -5.19 11.36 23.68
C GLU A 399 -4.27 12.58 23.79
N ARG A 400 -2.96 12.38 23.61
CA ARG A 400 -1.99 13.48 23.62
C ARG A 400 -2.33 14.54 22.56
N TRP A 401 -2.65 14.13 21.33
CA TRP A 401 -2.98 15.05 20.24
C TRP A 401 -4.36 15.66 20.37
N LEU A 402 -5.30 15.01 21.04
CA LEU A 402 -6.62 15.58 21.38
C LEU A 402 -6.51 16.65 22.47
N ASN A 403 -5.63 16.45 23.47
CA ASN A 403 -5.46 17.35 24.62
C ASN A 403 -4.51 18.54 24.32
N ASN A 404 -3.60 18.42 23.36
CA ASN A 404 -2.69 19.53 22.97
C ASN A 404 -3.32 20.59 22.09
N LYS A 405 -4.66 20.63 22.00
CA LYS A 405 -5.43 21.63 21.22
C LYS A 405 -5.85 22.87 22.03
N GLU A 406 -5.44 22.98 23.30
CA GLU A 406 -5.56 24.19 24.11
C GLU A 406 -4.33 25.07 23.92
#